data_3b65129ab68f7ef6d0735588f6cf239a
#
_entry.id   3b65129ab68f7ef6d0735588f6cf239a
#
_cell.length_a   1.000
_cell.length_b   1.000
_cell.length_c   1.000
_cell.angle_alpha   90.00
_cell.angle_beta   90.00
_cell.angle_gamma   90.00
#
_symmetry.space_group_name_H-M   'P 1'
#
loop_
_entity.id
_entity.type
_entity.pdbx_description
1 polymer ?
#
loop_
_entity_poly.entity_id
_entity_poly.type
_entity_poly.pdbx_seq_one_letter_code
_entity_poly.pdbx_strand_id
1 'polypeptide(L)' 'MENVNVLRKAVDTLERANSVLEYQRRTYYPKDYDKITEKITRNNSMILDYLYRISKIEKNG' A
#
# COMPACT_ATOMS: atom_id res chain seq x y z
N MET A 1 15.36 -15.52 -2.07
CA MET A 1 14.97 -14.89 -3.34
C MET A 1 13.53 -14.39 -3.27
N GLU A 2 13.30 -13.15 -3.64
CA GLU A 2 11.95 -12.59 -3.60
C GLU A 2 11.09 -13.19 -4.71
N ASN A 3 9.86 -13.52 -4.36
CA ASN A 3 8.90 -14.09 -5.29
C ASN A 3 7.89 -12.99 -5.70
N VAL A 4 7.74 -12.80 -7.02
CA VAL A 4 6.84 -11.77 -7.56
C VAL A 4 5.41 -11.96 -7.02
N ASN A 5 4.95 -13.20 -6.93
CA ASN A 5 3.58 -13.45 -6.44
C ASN A 5 3.41 -13.01 -4.99
N VAL A 6 4.42 -13.20 -4.15
CA VAL A 6 4.39 -12.76 -2.76
C VAL A 6 4.35 -11.24 -2.70
N LEU A 7 5.18 -10.59 -3.52
CA LEU A 7 5.21 -9.14 -3.59
C LEU A 7 3.87 -8.56 -4.07
N ARG A 8 3.26 -9.19 -5.07
CA ARG A 8 1.95 -8.75 -5.58
C ARG A 8 0.86 -8.89 -4.53
N LYS A 9 0.90 -9.97 -3.74
CA LYS A 9 -0.04 -10.15 -2.64
C LYS A 9 0.14 -9.07 -1.59
N ALA A 10 1.39 -8.70 -1.30
CA ALA A 10 1.67 -7.62 -0.35
C ALA A 10 1.08 -6.30 -0.84
N VAL A 11 1.25 -5.99 -2.13
CA VAL A 11 0.67 -4.79 -2.73
C VAL A 11 -0.85 -4.81 -2.63
N ASP A 12 -1.47 -5.93 -2.98
CA ASP A 12 -2.92 -6.08 -2.92
C ASP A 12 -3.44 -5.85 -1.49
N THR A 13 -2.77 -6.43 -0.51
CA THR A 13 -3.14 -6.27 0.90
C THR A 13 -3.06 -4.80 1.32
N LEU A 14 -2.00 -4.10 0.91
CA LEU A 14 -1.83 -2.69 1.23
C LEU A 14 -2.89 -1.82 0.55
N GLU A 15 -3.22 -2.13 -0.70
CA GLU A 15 -4.26 -1.39 -1.43
C GLU A 15 -5.63 -1.57 -0.78
N ARG A 16 -5.95 -2.78 -0.33
CA ARG A 16 -7.19 -3.04 0.40
C ARG A 16 -7.22 -2.29 1.72
N ALA A 17 -6.10 -2.29 2.44
CA ALA A 17 -6.00 -1.54 3.69
C ALA A 17 -6.22 -0.05 3.44
N ASN A 18 -5.65 0.48 2.36
CA ASN A 18 -5.84 1.88 2.00
C ASN A 18 -7.31 2.20 1.70
N SER A 19 -8.00 1.30 1.02
CA SER A 19 -9.43 1.51 0.72
C SER A 19 -10.25 1.63 2.00
N VAL A 20 -9.98 0.77 2.98
CA VAL A 20 -10.64 0.82 4.28
C VAL A 20 -10.29 2.13 4.99
N LEU A 21 -9.02 2.51 4.97
CA LEU A 21 -8.57 3.75 5.62
C LEU A 21 -9.21 4.97 4.97
N GLU A 22 -9.32 4.99 3.66
CA GLU A 22 -9.97 6.11 2.96
C GLU A 22 -11.45 6.23 3.34
N TYR A 23 -12.13 5.08 3.45
CA TYR A 23 -13.51 5.06 3.90
C TYR A 23 -13.63 5.61 5.32
N GLN A 24 -12.77 5.16 6.22
CA GLN A 24 -12.76 5.63 7.60
C GLN A 24 -12.48 7.13 7.68
N ARG A 25 -11.53 7.61 6.86
CA ARG A 25 -11.17 9.03 6.84
C ARG A 25 -12.35 9.91 6.46
N ARG A 26 -13.15 9.47 5.49
CA ARG A 26 -14.34 10.22 5.06
C ARG A 26 -15.45 10.13 6.10
N THR A 27 -15.65 8.94 6.68
CA THR A 27 -16.74 8.66 7.60
C THR A 27 -16.56 9.40 8.93
N TYR A 28 -15.33 9.46 9.43
CA TYR A 28 -15.04 10.04 10.75
C TYR A 28 -14.40 11.42 10.68
N TYR A 29 -14.45 12.04 9.53
CA TYR A 29 -13.90 13.40 9.37
C TYR A 29 -14.61 14.38 10.32
N PRO A 30 -13.88 15.32 10.96
CA PRO A 30 -12.43 15.57 10.85
C PRO A 30 -11.59 14.75 11.83
N LYS A 31 -12.22 13.95 12.68
CA LYS A 31 -11.53 13.16 13.69
C LYS A 31 -10.59 12.14 13.04
N ASP A 32 -9.39 12.05 13.58
CA ASP A 32 -8.37 11.11 13.14
C ASP A 32 -7.92 11.26 11.68
N TYR A 33 -8.33 12.37 11.02
CA TYR A 33 -7.97 12.60 9.61
C TYR A 33 -6.45 12.52 9.40
N ASP A 34 -5.68 13.20 10.24
CA ASP A 34 -4.22 13.26 10.10
C ASP A 34 -3.58 11.90 10.33
N LYS A 35 -4.05 11.16 11.33
CA LYS A 35 -3.52 9.83 11.63
C LYS A 35 -3.79 8.86 10.50
N ILE A 36 -5.00 8.90 9.95
CA ILE A 36 -5.38 8.01 8.85
C ILE A 36 -4.58 8.38 7.60
N THR A 37 -4.41 9.67 7.33
CA THR A 37 -3.62 10.13 6.20
C THR A 37 -2.18 9.66 6.30
N GLU A 38 -1.58 9.69 7.51
CA GLU A 38 -0.23 9.17 7.72
C GLU A 38 -0.12 7.69 7.39
N LYS A 39 -1.12 6.90 7.81
CA LYS A 39 -1.13 5.47 7.53
C LYS A 39 -1.22 5.20 6.03
N ILE A 40 -2.09 5.94 5.34
CA ILE A 40 -2.23 5.81 3.88
C ILE A 40 -0.92 6.17 3.19
N THR A 41 -0.29 7.27 3.59
CA THR A 41 0.98 7.72 3.03
C THR A 41 2.07 6.67 3.21
N ARG A 42 2.16 6.09 4.42
CA ARG A 42 3.12 5.02 4.70
C ARG A 42 2.86 3.79 3.84
N ASN A 43 1.59 3.40 3.72
CA ASN A 43 1.23 2.26 2.89
C ASN A 43 1.57 2.52 1.43
N ASN A 44 1.35 3.73 0.94
CA ASN A 44 1.70 4.10 -0.43
C ASN A 44 3.21 4.01 -0.68
N SER A 45 4.01 4.42 0.28
CA SER A 45 5.47 4.30 0.17
C SER A 45 5.89 2.84 0.07
N MET A 46 5.27 1.96 0.85
CA MET A 46 5.55 0.55 0.79
C MET A 46 5.09 -0.06 -0.54
N ILE A 47 3.94 0.35 -1.04
CA ILE A 47 3.44 -0.11 -2.34
C ILE A 47 4.45 0.23 -3.43
N LEU A 48 4.93 1.47 -3.46
CA LEU A 48 5.91 1.89 -4.47
C LEU A 48 7.20 1.09 -4.38
N ASP A 49 7.66 0.80 -3.16
CA ASP A 49 8.86 -0.03 -2.97
C ASP A 49 8.66 -1.44 -3.51
N TYR A 50 7.51 -2.06 -3.21
CA TYR A 50 7.20 -3.40 -3.72
C TYR A 50 7.07 -3.41 -5.25
N LEU A 51 6.41 -2.38 -5.82
CA LEU A 51 6.28 -2.29 -7.27
C LEU A 51 7.64 -2.15 -7.96
N TYR A 52 8.55 -1.40 -7.34
CA TYR A 52 9.91 -1.26 -7.84
C TYR A 52 10.63 -2.61 -7.84
N ARG A 53 10.50 -3.38 -6.76
CA ARG A 53 11.11 -4.70 -6.66
C ARG A 53 10.54 -5.66 -7.70
N ILE A 54 9.22 -5.64 -7.88
CA ILE A 54 8.55 -6.46 -8.89
C ILE A 54 9.10 -6.11 -10.28
N SER A 55 9.20 -4.82 -10.58
CA SER A 55 9.72 -4.35 -11.86
C SER A 55 11.12 -4.88 -12.12
N LYS A 56 11.99 -4.85 -11.11
CA LYS A 56 13.36 -5.35 -11.26
C LYS A 56 13.39 -6.85 -11.52
N ILE A 57 12.57 -7.61 -10.82
CA ILE A 57 12.53 -9.07 -10.99
C ILE A 57 12.02 -9.41 -12.38
N GLU A 58 10.96 -8.76 -12.85
CA GLU A 58 10.36 -9.03 -14.15
C GLU A 58 11.29 -8.60 -15.28
N LYS A 59 12.03 -7.51 -15.09
CA LYS A 59 12.96 -7.03 -16.10
C LYS A 59 14.16 -7.96 -16.26
N ASN A 60 14.61 -8.55 -15.18
CA ASN A 60 15.80 -9.41 -15.16
C ASN A 60 15.47 -10.89 -15.32
N GLY A 61 14.22 -11.24 -15.20
CA GLY A 61 13.75 -12.59 -15.35
C GLY A 61 13.44 -12.94 -16.79
#